data_d0b21c0fa4e7870e299a2aeb709ae612
#
_entry.id   d0b21c0fa4e7870e299a2aeb709ae612
#
_cell.length_a   1.000
_cell.length_b   1.000
_cell.length_c   1.000
_cell.angle_alpha   90.00
_cell.angle_beta   90.00
_cell.angle_gamma   90.00
#
_symmetry.space_group_name_H-M   'P 1'
#
loop_
_entity.id
_entity.type
_entity.pdbx_description
1 polymer ?
#
loop_
_entity_poly.entity_id
_entity_poly.type
_entity_poly.pdbx_seq_one_letter_code
_entity_poly.pdbx_strand_id
1 'polypeptide(L)'
;IGDFHYNGHTLLSQFPEGAKALSKYRINPGNLGKGTKKDDHFATMIKIAIKYEKPVRIGINWGSLDQELFFDMQEKNNQLAAPKDIKEVVYEAMVKSALDNAKYAEELGLGRDKIVLSVKMSEVQDMIKAYQLLAQKCGYVLHLGLTEAGGSVKGVVASSAALAVLLQAGIGDTIRISLTPEPGVGRDHEIKVCKALLQSMGLRYFMPNIVSCPGCGRTDSSLLNDV
;
A
#
# COMPACT_ATOMS: atom_id res chain seq x y z
N ILE A 1 -9.19 5.19 -10.16
CA ILE A 1 -8.17 4.12 -10.13
C ILE A 1 -8.87 2.80 -10.36
N GLY A 2 -8.37 1.99 -11.33
CA GLY A 2 -8.80 0.61 -11.52
C GLY A 2 -7.97 -0.31 -10.63
N ASP A 3 -8.65 -1.09 -9.79
CA ASP A 3 -8.01 -2.09 -8.93
C ASP A 3 -8.26 -3.48 -9.51
N PHE A 4 -7.25 -4.02 -10.19
CA PHE A 4 -7.38 -5.23 -10.98
C PHE A 4 -6.80 -6.44 -10.24
N HIS A 5 -7.63 -7.49 -10.22
CA HIS A 5 -7.30 -8.81 -9.75
C HIS A 5 -7.56 -9.81 -10.89
N TYR A 6 -7.01 -11.00 -10.85
CA TYR A 6 -7.23 -12.16 -11.73
C TYR A 6 -7.46 -11.89 -13.23
N ASN A 7 -8.50 -11.15 -13.62
CA ASN A 7 -8.96 -10.90 -14.99
C ASN A 7 -8.69 -9.49 -15.52
N GLY A 8 -7.85 -8.71 -14.84
CA GLY A 8 -7.54 -7.32 -15.23
C GLY A 8 -7.05 -7.19 -16.66
N HIS A 9 -6.20 -8.10 -17.12
CA HIS A 9 -5.70 -8.17 -18.50
C HIS A 9 -6.84 -8.30 -19.52
N THR A 10 -7.85 -9.13 -19.24
CA THR A 10 -9.03 -9.31 -20.08
C THR A 10 -9.89 -8.06 -20.10
N LEU A 11 -10.20 -7.49 -18.92
CA LEU A 11 -11.05 -6.31 -18.81
C LEU A 11 -10.43 -5.10 -19.53
N LEU A 12 -9.14 -4.83 -19.31
CA LEU A 12 -8.46 -3.70 -19.97
C LEU A 12 -8.37 -3.88 -21.49
N SER A 13 -8.25 -5.13 -21.98
CA SER A 13 -8.21 -5.42 -23.42
C SER A 13 -9.58 -5.30 -24.07
N GLN A 14 -10.65 -5.79 -23.43
CA GLN A 14 -12.00 -5.81 -23.99
C GLN A 14 -12.71 -4.47 -23.89
N PHE A 15 -12.35 -3.61 -22.90
CA PHE A 15 -13.00 -2.33 -22.66
C PHE A 15 -12.01 -1.16 -22.77
N PRO A 16 -11.53 -0.82 -23.98
CA PRO A 16 -10.52 0.22 -24.18
C PRO A 16 -10.95 1.60 -23.68
N GLU A 17 -12.23 1.95 -23.79
CA GLU A 17 -12.73 3.23 -23.29
C GLU A 17 -12.69 3.28 -21.74
N GLY A 18 -12.96 2.15 -21.07
CA GLY A 18 -12.76 2.03 -19.64
C GLY A 18 -11.28 2.16 -19.26
N ALA A 19 -10.39 1.51 -20.01
CA ALA A 19 -8.95 1.63 -19.81
C ALA A 19 -8.46 3.08 -19.94
N LYS A 20 -8.94 3.83 -20.93
CA LYS A 20 -8.63 5.25 -21.11
C LYS A 20 -9.16 6.13 -19.98
N ALA A 21 -10.39 5.89 -19.53
CA ALA A 21 -11.04 6.72 -18.51
C ALA A 21 -10.39 6.61 -17.12
N LEU A 22 -9.69 5.51 -16.86
CA LEU A 22 -8.99 5.30 -15.59
C LEU A 22 -7.73 6.16 -15.52
N SER A 23 -7.52 6.82 -14.37
CA SER A 23 -6.32 7.66 -14.14
C SER A 23 -5.08 6.85 -13.73
N LYS A 24 -5.27 5.64 -13.24
CA LYS A 24 -4.20 4.75 -12.74
C LYS A 24 -4.69 3.31 -12.68
N TYR A 25 -3.80 2.36 -12.94
CA TYR A 25 -4.07 0.94 -12.72
C TYR A 25 -3.36 0.44 -11.47
N ARG A 26 -4.05 -0.37 -10.67
CA ARG A 26 -3.40 -1.16 -9.63
C ARG A 26 -3.37 -2.62 -10.06
N ILE A 27 -2.17 -3.19 -10.02
CA ILE A 27 -1.90 -4.57 -10.37
C ILE A 27 -1.33 -5.28 -9.14
N ASN A 28 -1.91 -6.45 -8.80
CA ASN A 28 -1.31 -7.36 -7.84
C ASN A 28 -0.73 -8.56 -8.57
N PRO A 29 0.61 -8.66 -8.73
CA PRO A 29 1.22 -9.76 -9.46
C PRO A 29 0.89 -11.15 -8.90
N GLY A 30 0.70 -11.26 -7.59
CA GLY A 30 0.35 -12.52 -6.94
C GLY A 30 -1.04 -13.07 -7.33
N ASN A 31 -1.90 -12.25 -7.93
CA ASN A 31 -3.26 -12.63 -8.35
C ASN A 31 -3.40 -12.82 -9.86
N LEU A 32 -2.33 -12.84 -10.64
CA LEU A 32 -2.39 -12.92 -12.11
C LEU A 32 -2.24 -14.35 -12.68
N GLY A 33 -2.11 -15.34 -11.81
CA GLY A 33 -1.86 -16.72 -12.20
C GLY A 33 -0.47 -17.22 -11.75
N LYS A 34 0.00 -18.30 -12.35
CA LYS A 34 1.30 -18.90 -12.03
C LYS A 34 2.17 -19.06 -13.30
N GLY A 35 3.48 -19.02 -13.11
CA GLY A 35 4.45 -19.23 -14.18
C GLY A 35 4.27 -18.25 -15.35
N THR A 36 4.49 -18.70 -16.58
CA THR A 36 4.43 -17.88 -17.80
C THR A 36 3.12 -17.15 -18.01
N LYS A 37 1.98 -17.71 -17.57
CA LYS A 37 0.66 -17.03 -17.65
C LYS A 37 0.61 -15.77 -16.80
N LYS A 38 1.25 -15.78 -15.64
CA LYS A 38 1.36 -14.59 -14.76
C LYS A 38 2.09 -13.46 -15.49
N ASP A 39 3.21 -13.81 -16.12
CA ASP A 39 4.05 -12.84 -16.84
C ASP A 39 3.34 -12.28 -18.06
N ASP A 40 2.63 -13.12 -18.84
CA ASP A 40 1.84 -12.69 -19.99
C ASP A 40 0.68 -11.75 -19.58
N HIS A 41 -0.02 -12.05 -18.51
CA HIS A 41 -1.11 -11.22 -18.00
C HIS A 41 -0.58 -9.88 -17.50
N PHE A 42 0.52 -9.89 -16.76
CA PHE A 42 1.19 -8.68 -16.29
C PHE A 42 1.67 -7.83 -17.48
N ALA A 43 2.38 -8.43 -18.42
CA ALA A 43 2.88 -7.75 -19.61
C ALA A 43 1.76 -7.12 -20.43
N THR A 44 0.63 -7.80 -20.59
CA THR A 44 -0.56 -7.27 -21.27
C THR A 44 -1.06 -6.00 -20.60
N MET A 45 -1.20 -6.00 -19.27
CA MET A 45 -1.68 -4.84 -18.53
C MET A 45 -0.70 -3.67 -18.58
N ILE A 46 0.61 -3.95 -18.51
CA ILE A 46 1.67 -2.93 -18.65
C ILE A 46 1.65 -2.31 -20.05
N LYS A 47 1.55 -3.11 -21.12
CA LYS A 47 1.45 -2.60 -22.49
C LYS A 47 0.24 -1.70 -22.70
N ILE A 48 -0.90 -2.02 -22.08
CA ILE A 48 -2.09 -1.17 -22.13
C ILE A 48 -1.87 0.12 -21.34
N ALA A 49 -1.19 0.05 -20.18
CA ALA A 49 -0.83 1.24 -19.42
C ALA A 49 0.08 2.18 -20.22
N ILE A 50 1.09 1.64 -20.91
CA ILE A 50 1.97 2.39 -21.81
C ILE A 50 1.16 3.05 -22.93
N LYS A 51 0.30 2.27 -23.62
CA LYS A 51 -0.55 2.76 -24.73
C LYS A 51 -1.42 3.97 -24.34
N TYR A 52 -1.92 3.99 -23.11
CA TYR A 52 -2.80 5.06 -22.62
C TYR A 52 -2.11 6.00 -21.63
N GLU A 53 -0.78 5.95 -21.54
CA GLU A 53 0.06 6.79 -20.66
C GLU A 53 -0.36 6.77 -19.18
N LYS A 54 -0.82 5.62 -18.70
CA LYS A 54 -1.32 5.48 -17.33
C LYS A 54 -0.22 5.05 -16.37
N PRO A 55 -0.10 5.68 -15.20
CA PRO A 55 0.74 5.17 -14.14
C PRO A 55 0.17 3.86 -13.58
N VAL A 56 1.08 3.01 -13.11
CA VAL A 56 0.74 1.70 -12.55
C VAL A 56 1.23 1.60 -11.11
N ARG A 57 0.36 1.17 -10.20
CA ARG A 57 0.77 0.75 -8.87
C ARG A 57 0.91 -0.78 -8.83
N ILE A 58 2.14 -1.23 -8.67
CA ILE A 58 2.46 -2.64 -8.43
C ILE A 58 2.31 -2.86 -6.92
N GLY A 59 1.29 -3.62 -6.55
CA GLY A 59 0.89 -3.77 -5.16
C GLY A 59 1.04 -5.19 -4.66
N ILE A 60 2.09 -5.45 -3.89
CA ILE A 60 2.32 -6.73 -3.22
C ILE A 60 1.60 -6.69 -1.87
N ASN A 61 0.84 -7.73 -1.59
CA ASN A 61 0.24 -7.97 -0.28
C ASN A 61 0.79 -9.29 0.28
N TRP A 62 1.02 -9.37 1.57
CA TRP A 62 1.48 -10.59 2.24
C TRP A 62 0.61 -11.81 1.87
N GLY A 63 -0.71 -11.71 1.99
CA GLY A 63 -1.63 -12.81 1.72
C GLY A 63 -1.68 -13.30 0.26
N SER A 64 -0.99 -12.62 -0.67
CA SER A 64 -0.89 -12.98 -2.09
C SER A 64 0.54 -12.98 -2.60
N LEU A 65 1.51 -13.11 -1.69
CA LEU A 65 2.92 -13.27 -2.07
C LEU A 65 3.13 -14.57 -2.84
N ASP A 66 3.99 -14.51 -3.84
CA ASP A 66 4.40 -15.68 -4.62
C ASP A 66 5.08 -16.72 -3.72
N GLN A 67 4.42 -17.86 -3.56
CA GLN A 67 4.88 -18.90 -2.63
C GLN A 67 6.16 -19.58 -3.12
N GLU A 68 6.36 -19.72 -4.43
CA GLU A 68 7.60 -20.30 -5.00
C GLU A 68 8.79 -19.40 -4.66
N LEU A 69 8.65 -18.10 -4.90
CA LEU A 69 9.67 -17.12 -4.50
C LEU A 69 9.98 -17.18 -3.00
N PHE A 70 8.94 -17.25 -2.16
CA PHE A 70 9.13 -17.30 -0.72
C PHE A 70 9.83 -18.57 -0.27
N PHE A 71 9.42 -19.75 -0.78
CA PHE A 71 10.05 -21.02 -0.46
C PHE A 71 11.52 -21.08 -0.90
N ASP A 72 11.82 -20.61 -2.11
CA ASP A 72 13.20 -20.52 -2.60
C ASP A 72 14.09 -19.66 -1.70
N MET A 73 13.56 -18.54 -1.23
CA MET A 73 14.29 -17.64 -0.32
C MET A 73 14.46 -18.26 1.06
N GLN A 74 13.44 -18.94 1.58
CA GLN A 74 13.50 -19.64 2.86
C GLN A 74 14.51 -20.79 2.81
N GLU A 75 14.53 -21.57 1.73
CA GLU A 75 15.48 -22.67 1.57
C GLU A 75 16.93 -22.15 1.53
N LYS A 76 17.17 -21.08 0.78
CA LYS A 76 18.49 -20.41 0.77
C LYS A 76 18.87 -19.87 2.14
N ASN A 77 17.93 -19.32 2.89
CA ASN A 77 18.16 -18.83 4.25
C ASN A 77 18.56 -19.98 5.19
N ASN A 78 17.90 -21.14 5.10
CA ASN A 78 18.19 -22.31 5.94
C ASN A 78 19.59 -22.90 5.68
N GLN A 79 20.19 -22.61 4.53
CA GLN A 79 21.55 -23.05 4.18
C GLN A 79 22.63 -22.11 4.70
N LEU A 80 22.28 -20.96 5.29
CA LEU A 80 23.24 -20.03 5.87
C LEU A 80 23.79 -20.55 7.19
N ALA A 81 25.03 -20.22 7.50
CA ALA A 81 25.64 -20.55 8.80
C ALA A 81 24.91 -19.90 9.99
N ALA A 82 24.27 -18.77 9.76
CA ALA A 82 23.41 -18.07 10.72
C ALA A 82 22.11 -17.66 9.99
N PRO A 83 21.08 -18.51 9.97
CA PRO A 83 19.82 -18.20 9.34
C PRO A 83 19.15 -16.97 9.97
N LYS A 84 18.55 -16.13 9.13
CA LYS A 84 17.73 -14.99 9.57
C LYS A 84 16.40 -15.48 10.13
N ASP A 85 15.76 -14.63 10.94
CA ASP A 85 14.38 -14.84 11.35
C ASP A 85 13.45 -14.95 10.14
N ILE A 86 12.44 -15.80 10.24
CA ILE A 86 11.50 -16.05 9.14
C ILE A 86 10.77 -14.77 8.69
N LYS A 87 10.50 -13.83 9.61
CA LYS A 87 9.89 -12.56 9.29
C LYS A 87 10.80 -11.69 8.41
N GLU A 88 12.11 -11.74 8.64
CA GLU A 88 13.06 -11.01 7.80
C GLU A 88 13.08 -11.57 6.37
N VAL A 89 13.01 -12.90 6.23
CA VAL A 89 12.87 -13.55 4.92
C VAL A 89 11.58 -13.12 4.21
N VAL A 90 10.48 -13.02 4.97
CA VAL A 90 9.20 -12.50 4.45
C VAL A 90 9.34 -11.07 3.92
N TYR A 91 9.95 -10.15 4.69
CA TYR A 91 10.13 -8.76 4.24
C TYR A 91 11.00 -8.71 2.98
N GLU A 92 12.07 -9.47 2.95
CA GLU A 92 12.96 -9.57 1.78
C GLU A 92 12.23 -10.12 0.55
N ALA A 93 11.38 -11.14 0.72
CA ALA A 93 10.59 -11.71 -0.38
C ALA A 93 9.55 -10.72 -0.91
N MET A 94 8.85 -9.99 -0.03
CA MET A 94 7.92 -8.93 -0.40
C MET A 94 8.61 -7.82 -1.20
N VAL A 95 9.76 -7.36 -0.72
CA VAL A 95 10.55 -6.31 -1.38
C VAL A 95 11.10 -6.81 -2.72
N LYS A 96 11.66 -8.01 -2.75
CA LYS A 96 12.15 -8.62 -3.99
C LYS A 96 11.04 -8.75 -5.02
N SER A 97 9.88 -9.27 -4.64
CA SER A 97 8.72 -9.36 -5.54
C SER A 97 8.33 -8.00 -6.11
N ALA A 98 8.32 -6.94 -5.29
CA ALA A 98 8.00 -5.59 -5.76
C ALA A 98 9.02 -5.08 -6.77
N LEU A 99 10.32 -5.23 -6.47
CA LEU A 99 11.40 -4.74 -7.32
C LEU A 99 11.54 -5.51 -8.62
N ASP A 100 11.40 -6.84 -8.60
CA ASP A 100 11.47 -7.67 -9.81
C ASP A 100 10.32 -7.32 -10.77
N ASN A 101 9.09 -7.13 -10.27
CA ASN A 101 7.97 -6.71 -11.10
C ASN A 101 8.11 -5.26 -11.60
N ALA A 102 8.70 -4.36 -10.82
CA ALA A 102 8.99 -3.00 -11.28
C ALA A 102 10.02 -3.01 -12.42
N LYS A 103 11.09 -3.76 -12.26
CA LYS A 103 12.12 -3.94 -13.29
C LYS A 103 11.52 -4.54 -14.57
N TYR A 104 10.69 -5.55 -14.44
CA TYR A 104 10.02 -6.16 -15.59
C TYR A 104 9.09 -5.15 -16.30
N ALA A 105 8.39 -4.30 -15.56
CA ALA A 105 7.58 -3.24 -16.15
C ALA A 105 8.43 -2.21 -16.92
N GLU A 106 9.62 -1.85 -16.41
CA GLU A 106 10.58 -0.99 -17.12
C GLU A 106 11.12 -1.68 -18.39
N GLU A 107 11.45 -2.97 -18.34
CA GLU A 107 11.88 -3.75 -19.50
C GLU A 107 10.81 -3.83 -20.60
N LEU A 108 9.53 -3.79 -20.24
CA LEU A 108 8.41 -3.68 -21.16
C LEU A 108 8.20 -2.27 -21.73
N GLY A 109 8.94 -1.27 -21.22
CA GLY A 109 8.91 0.12 -21.69
C GLY A 109 8.07 1.09 -20.85
N LEU A 110 7.59 0.69 -19.66
CA LEU A 110 6.91 1.62 -18.75
C LEU A 110 7.94 2.54 -18.09
N GLY A 111 7.75 3.86 -18.21
CA GLY A 111 8.66 4.83 -17.59
C GLY A 111 8.68 4.68 -16.07
N ARG A 112 9.87 4.84 -15.45
CA ARG A 112 10.06 4.73 -14.01
C ARG A 112 9.18 5.71 -13.23
N ASP A 113 8.95 6.89 -13.75
CA ASP A 113 8.07 7.93 -13.21
C ASP A 113 6.58 7.54 -13.19
N LYS A 114 6.21 6.49 -13.91
CA LYS A 114 4.86 5.92 -13.96
C LYS A 114 4.66 4.72 -13.03
N ILE A 115 5.70 4.32 -12.28
CA ILE A 115 5.65 3.15 -11.38
C ILE A 115 5.49 3.61 -9.94
N VAL A 116 4.50 3.04 -9.26
CA VAL A 116 4.27 3.19 -7.82
C VAL A 116 4.35 1.82 -7.17
N LEU A 117 5.07 1.69 -6.06
CA LEU A 117 5.20 0.42 -5.35
C LEU A 117 4.44 0.43 -4.03
N SER A 118 3.93 -0.71 -3.64
CA SER A 118 3.41 -0.95 -2.29
C SER A 118 3.66 -2.38 -1.83
N VAL A 119 4.10 -2.53 -0.57
CA VAL A 119 4.32 -3.82 0.11
C VAL A 119 3.50 -3.80 1.40
N LYS A 120 2.28 -4.38 1.35
CA LYS A 120 1.32 -4.28 2.44
C LYS A 120 1.38 -5.49 3.34
N MET A 121 1.47 -5.23 4.65
CA MET A 121 1.44 -6.20 5.73
C MET A 121 0.23 -5.95 6.62
N SER A 122 -0.15 -6.93 7.43
CA SER A 122 -1.30 -6.81 8.35
C SER A 122 -0.89 -6.26 9.73
N GLU A 123 0.37 -6.47 10.12
CA GLU A 123 0.90 -6.02 11.40
C GLU A 123 1.69 -4.71 11.26
N VAL A 124 1.55 -3.83 12.25
CA VAL A 124 2.17 -2.50 12.27
C VAL A 124 3.68 -2.57 12.12
N GLN A 125 4.34 -3.39 12.95
CA GLN A 125 5.80 -3.48 12.97
C GLN A 125 6.35 -4.13 11.70
N ASP A 126 5.65 -5.12 11.18
CA ASP A 126 6.03 -5.81 9.94
C ASP A 126 5.91 -4.85 8.74
N MET A 127 4.85 -4.03 8.69
CA MET A 127 4.70 -3.00 7.67
C MET A 127 5.84 -1.97 7.72
N ILE A 128 6.16 -1.47 8.92
CA ILE A 128 7.24 -0.49 9.08
C ILE A 128 8.55 -1.05 8.55
N LYS A 129 8.94 -2.26 8.94
CA LYS A 129 10.18 -2.90 8.51
C LYS A 129 10.22 -3.16 7.01
N ALA A 130 9.12 -3.68 6.43
CA ALA A 130 9.04 -3.96 5.00
C ALA A 130 9.22 -2.69 4.16
N TYR A 131 8.56 -1.57 4.53
CA TYR A 131 8.73 -0.31 3.81
C TYR A 131 10.07 0.37 4.04
N GLN A 132 10.65 0.28 5.24
CA GLN A 132 12.00 0.76 5.49
C GLN A 132 13.01 0.01 4.60
N LEU A 133 12.89 -1.31 4.50
CA LEU A 133 13.74 -2.12 3.62
C LEU A 133 13.53 -1.77 2.13
N LEU A 134 12.28 -1.56 1.69
CA LEU A 134 11.98 -1.16 0.32
C LEU A 134 12.57 0.21 0.00
N ALA A 135 12.39 1.19 0.87
CA ALA A 135 12.89 2.56 0.69
C ALA A 135 14.42 2.62 0.60
N GLN A 136 15.13 1.74 1.31
CA GLN A 136 16.60 1.63 1.21
C GLN A 136 17.07 1.07 -0.14
N LYS A 137 16.23 0.29 -0.82
CA LYS A 137 16.61 -0.45 -2.04
C LYS A 137 16.15 0.22 -3.34
N CYS A 138 15.29 1.22 -3.28
CA CYS A 138 14.77 1.86 -4.49
C CYS A 138 14.37 3.32 -4.29
N GLY A 139 14.25 4.04 -5.41
CA GLY A 139 13.75 5.40 -5.47
C GLY A 139 12.42 5.51 -6.24
N TYR A 140 11.57 4.49 -6.20
CA TYR A 140 10.22 4.57 -6.75
C TYR A 140 9.27 5.29 -5.81
N VAL A 141 8.19 5.82 -6.36
CA VAL A 141 7.07 6.36 -5.58
C VAL A 141 6.46 5.25 -4.72
N LEU A 142 6.30 5.49 -3.42
CA LEU A 142 5.80 4.52 -2.46
C LEU A 142 4.37 4.85 -2.02
N HIS A 143 3.50 3.85 -2.09
CA HIS A 143 2.13 3.92 -1.60
C HIS A 143 1.99 3.12 -0.31
N LEU A 144 1.82 3.81 0.81
CA LEU A 144 1.75 3.20 2.13
C LEU A 144 0.33 2.76 2.51
N GLY A 145 0.22 1.71 3.29
CA GLY A 145 -1.03 1.28 3.92
C GLY A 145 -0.94 -0.11 4.52
N LEU A 146 -1.63 -0.33 5.63
CA LEU A 146 -1.89 -1.67 6.14
C LEU A 146 -2.92 -2.39 5.27
N THR A 147 -2.87 -3.72 5.25
CA THR A 147 -3.96 -4.58 4.82
C THR A 147 -4.57 -5.25 6.05
N GLU A 148 -5.88 -5.52 6.04
CA GLU A 148 -6.56 -6.23 7.12
C GLU A 148 -6.40 -5.55 8.51
N ALA A 149 -6.36 -4.22 8.55
CA ALA A 149 -6.16 -3.48 9.81
C ALA A 149 -7.30 -3.64 10.81
N GLY A 150 -8.47 -4.12 10.35
CA GLY A 150 -9.68 -4.20 11.13
C GLY A 150 -10.56 -2.96 11.00
N GLY A 151 -11.63 -2.92 11.79
CA GLY A 151 -12.56 -1.80 11.85
C GLY A 151 -12.36 -0.92 13.09
N SER A 152 -13.22 0.09 13.21
CA SER A 152 -13.33 0.96 14.39
C SER A 152 -11.99 1.52 14.88
N VAL A 153 -11.87 1.74 16.15
CA VAL A 153 -10.69 2.29 16.83
C VAL A 153 -9.43 1.47 16.54
N LYS A 154 -9.52 0.13 16.54
CA LYS A 154 -8.36 -0.73 16.29
C LYS A 154 -7.74 -0.46 14.92
N GLY A 155 -8.57 -0.44 13.87
CA GLY A 155 -8.09 -0.21 12.50
C GLY A 155 -7.49 1.18 12.30
N VAL A 156 -8.14 2.21 12.88
CA VAL A 156 -7.65 3.59 12.84
C VAL A 156 -6.31 3.72 13.55
N VAL A 157 -6.19 3.20 14.78
CA VAL A 157 -4.97 3.29 15.58
C VAL A 157 -3.82 2.53 14.91
N ALA A 158 -4.04 1.28 14.47
CA ALA A 158 -3.00 0.49 13.82
C ALA A 158 -2.51 1.15 12.52
N SER A 159 -3.43 1.60 11.67
CA SER A 159 -3.08 2.28 10.42
C SER A 159 -2.34 3.59 10.69
N SER A 160 -2.81 4.41 11.64
CA SER A 160 -2.18 5.68 11.98
C SER A 160 -0.78 5.48 12.56
N ALA A 161 -0.60 4.50 13.44
CA ALA A 161 0.72 4.19 14.04
C ALA A 161 1.73 3.78 12.96
N ALA A 162 1.38 2.85 12.08
CA ALA A 162 2.27 2.41 11.01
C ALA A 162 2.64 3.55 10.04
N LEU A 163 1.62 4.31 9.60
CA LEU A 163 1.81 5.43 8.68
C LEU A 163 2.63 6.56 9.31
N ALA A 164 2.36 6.91 10.58
CA ALA A 164 3.06 8.00 11.26
C ALA A 164 4.57 7.74 11.36
N VAL A 165 4.97 6.52 11.73
CA VAL A 165 6.40 6.16 11.82
C VAL A 165 7.11 6.28 10.46
N LEU A 166 6.47 5.79 9.40
CA LEU A 166 7.06 5.85 8.06
C LEU A 166 7.12 7.28 7.51
N LEU A 167 6.03 8.04 7.63
CA LEU A 167 5.97 9.43 7.19
C LEU A 167 6.92 10.33 7.97
N GLN A 168 7.10 10.10 9.29
CA GLN A 168 8.07 10.79 10.11
C GLN A 168 9.52 10.54 9.64
N ALA A 169 9.79 9.34 9.09
CA ALA A 169 11.07 8.98 8.51
C ALA A 169 11.23 9.46 7.05
N GLY A 170 10.28 10.22 6.51
CA GLY A 170 10.30 10.68 5.11
C GLY A 170 9.98 9.59 4.09
N ILE A 171 9.41 8.47 4.51
CA ILE A 171 9.05 7.35 3.66
C ILE A 171 7.57 7.43 3.28
N GLY A 172 7.29 7.46 1.98
CA GLY A 172 5.93 7.40 1.42
C GLY A 172 5.47 8.69 0.75
N ASP A 173 4.84 8.54 -0.39
CA ASP A 173 4.35 9.63 -1.24
C ASP A 173 2.83 9.70 -1.28
N THR A 174 2.17 8.55 -1.16
CA THR A 174 0.73 8.43 -1.05
C THR A 174 0.35 7.44 0.04
N ILE A 175 -0.82 7.63 0.65
CA ILE A 175 -1.30 6.78 1.75
C ILE A 175 -2.71 6.26 1.49
N ARG A 176 -3.03 5.13 2.10
CA ARG A 176 -4.38 4.60 2.21
C ARG A 176 -4.59 4.01 3.60
N ILE A 177 -5.65 4.43 4.25
CA ILE A 177 -6.23 3.74 5.39
C ILE A 177 -7.35 2.84 4.86
N SER A 178 -7.36 1.58 5.27
CA SER A 178 -8.32 0.56 4.83
C SER A 178 -8.98 -0.04 6.06
N LEU A 179 -10.24 0.29 6.25
CA LEU A 179 -11.01 -0.15 7.41
C LEU A 179 -12.09 -1.15 7.01
N THR A 180 -12.41 -2.05 7.92
CA THR A 180 -13.62 -2.89 7.77
C THR A 180 -14.84 -1.97 7.82
N PRO A 181 -15.73 -2.02 6.81
CA PRO A 181 -16.93 -1.20 6.80
C PRO A 181 -17.83 -1.46 7.99
N GLU A 182 -18.31 -0.40 8.63
CA GLU A 182 -19.25 -0.46 9.74
C GLU A 182 -20.63 0.04 9.27
N PRO A 183 -21.74 -0.53 9.79
CA PRO A 183 -23.08 -0.04 9.50
C PRO A 183 -23.21 1.45 9.84
N GLY A 184 -23.76 2.24 8.91
CA GLY A 184 -23.96 3.67 9.11
C GLY A 184 -22.72 4.56 8.92
N VAL A 185 -21.52 3.99 8.74
CA VAL A 185 -20.31 4.75 8.48
C VAL A 185 -20.06 4.85 6.97
N GLY A 186 -19.94 6.08 6.48
CA GLY A 186 -19.69 6.35 5.06
C GLY A 186 -18.27 5.93 4.64
N ARG A 187 -18.11 5.58 3.36
CA ARG A 187 -16.82 5.23 2.76
C ARG A 187 -15.77 6.36 2.79
N ASP A 188 -16.21 7.59 2.95
CA ASP A 188 -15.37 8.77 3.12
C ASP A 188 -14.65 8.82 4.49
N HIS A 189 -15.07 7.98 5.44
CA HIS A 189 -14.43 7.90 6.76
C HIS A 189 -12.93 7.60 6.67
N GLU A 190 -12.52 6.67 5.82
CA GLU A 190 -11.10 6.36 5.58
C GLU A 190 -10.32 7.61 5.13
N ILE A 191 -10.93 8.45 4.28
CA ILE A 191 -10.32 9.70 3.79
C ILE A 191 -10.26 10.75 4.90
N LYS A 192 -11.30 10.84 5.75
CA LYS A 192 -11.30 11.73 6.90
C LYS A 192 -10.17 11.40 7.87
N VAL A 193 -9.97 10.10 8.15
CA VAL A 193 -8.85 9.63 8.99
C VAL A 193 -7.49 9.93 8.34
N CYS A 194 -7.33 9.71 7.03
CA CYS A 194 -6.10 10.08 6.32
C CYS A 194 -5.79 11.58 6.44
N LYS A 195 -6.80 12.44 6.24
CA LYS A 195 -6.63 13.90 6.37
C LYS A 195 -6.28 14.31 7.80
N ALA A 196 -6.97 13.75 8.78
CA ALA A 196 -6.70 14.02 10.20
C ALA A 196 -5.27 13.60 10.59
N LEU A 197 -4.81 12.42 10.15
CA LEU A 197 -3.45 11.95 10.37
C LEU A 197 -2.42 12.92 9.79
N LEU A 198 -2.54 13.26 8.51
CA LEU A 198 -1.59 14.15 7.83
C LEU A 198 -1.57 15.55 8.45
N GLN A 199 -2.72 16.07 8.89
CA GLN A 199 -2.81 17.36 9.56
C GLN A 199 -2.22 17.32 10.95
N SER A 200 -2.50 16.27 11.75
CA SER A 200 -1.93 16.10 13.09
C SER A 200 -0.40 15.96 13.06
N MET A 201 0.16 15.43 11.98
CA MET A 201 1.60 15.36 11.76
C MET A 201 2.21 16.66 11.18
N GLY A 202 1.41 17.67 10.88
CA GLY A 202 1.88 18.91 10.24
C GLY A 202 2.31 18.77 8.79
N LEU A 203 2.00 17.64 8.13
CA LEU A 203 2.41 17.36 6.75
C LEU A 203 1.49 18.02 5.71
N ARG A 204 0.20 18.18 6.03
CA ARG A 204 -0.81 18.82 5.17
C ARG A 204 -1.83 19.54 6.04
N TYR A 205 -2.47 20.55 5.48
CA TYR A 205 -3.54 21.32 6.14
C TYR A 205 -4.80 21.24 5.29
N PHE A 206 -5.91 20.81 5.88
CA PHE A 206 -7.19 20.61 5.20
C PHE A 206 -8.31 21.46 5.78
N MET A 207 -8.22 21.83 7.08
CA MET A 207 -9.21 22.60 7.82
C MET A 207 -8.54 23.37 8.97
N PRO A 208 -9.21 24.36 9.55
CA PRO A 208 -8.73 25.01 10.78
C PRO A 208 -8.46 23.97 11.88
N ASN A 209 -7.39 24.18 12.63
CA ASN A 209 -7.08 23.34 13.78
C ASN A 209 -7.79 23.88 15.02
N ILE A 210 -8.79 23.16 15.52
CA ILE A 210 -9.51 23.50 16.72
C ILE A 210 -8.86 22.78 17.90
N VAL A 211 -8.34 23.54 18.84
CA VAL A 211 -7.76 23.01 20.08
C VAL A 211 -8.75 23.30 21.20
N SER A 212 -9.23 22.23 21.84
CA SER A 212 -10.15 22.34 22.99
C SER A 212 -9.53 21.66 24.20
N CYS A 213 -9.77 22.26 25.38
CA CYS A 213 -9.40 21.64 26.64
C CYS A 213 -10.45 20.60 27.03
N PRO A 214 -10.07 19.37 27.41
CA PRO A 214 -11.03 18.33 27.79
C PRO A 214 -11.74 18.64 29.13
N GLY A 215 -11.40 19.73 29.80
CA GLY A 215 -11.85 20.05 31.16
C GLY A 215 -11.05 19.32 32.24
N CYS A 216 -11.10 19.83 33.45
CA CYS A 216 -10.48 19.22 34.62
C CYS A 216 -11.25 19.66 35.88
N GLY A 217 -10.84 19.25 37.08
CA GLY A 217 -11.45 19.63 38.35
C GLY A 217 -11.45 21.16 38.67
N ARG A 218 -10.82 21.97 37.80
CA ARG A 218 -10.84 23.46 37.87
C ARG A 218 -11.75 24.09 36.84
N THR A 219 -12.55 23.32 36.13
CA THR A 219 -13.46 23.81 35.09
C THR A 219 -14.76 24.25 35.76
N ASP A 220 -15.05 25.55 35.77
CA ASP A 220 -16.26 26.14 36.38
C ASP A 220 -17.40 26.34 35.36
N SER A 221 -17.22 25.95 34.11
CA SER A 221 -18.16 26.23 33.04
C SER A 221 -18.72 24.96 32.42
N SER A 222 -20.01 24.91 32.15
CA SER A 222 -20.67 23.86 31.35
C SER A 222 -20.41 23.99 29.85
N LEU A 223 -19.74 25.06 29.42
CA LEU A 223 -19.50 25.37 28.00
C LEU A 223 -18.77 24.24 27.25
N LEU A 224 -17.98 23.45 27.95
CA LEU A 224 -17.25 22.30 27.39
C LEU A 224 -18.16 21.08 27.11
N ASN A 225 -19.39 21.08 27.61
CA ASN A 225 -20.37 20.02 27.34
C ASN A 225 -21.18 20.28 26.06
N ASP A 226 -21.07 21.48 25.49
CA ASP A 226 -21.86 21.96 24.35
C ASP A 226 -21.04 22.00 23.04
N VAL A 227 -19.79 21.44 23.04
CA VAL A 227 -18.87 21.42 21.88
C VAL A 227 -18.70 19.98 21.33
#